data_30c77a343f3e1d7164930bf8285e3d0e
#
_entry.id   30c77a343f3e1d7164930bf8285e3d0e
#
_cell.length_a   1.000
_cell.length_b   1.000
_cell.length_c   1.000
_cell.angle_alpha   90.00
_cell.angle_beta   90.00
_cell.angle_gamma   90.00
#
_symmetry.space_group_name_H-M   'P 1'
#
loop_
_entity.id
_entity.type
_entity.pdbx_description
1 polymer ?
#
loop_
_entity_poly.entity_id
_entity_poly.type
_entity_poly.pdbx_seq_one_letter_code
_entity_poly.pdbx_strand_id
1 'polypeptide(L)'
;MYPLPKFRGMYETFDTGAIPPWARQKTKWRIIDGEHTLCDGIRLLLLPGHTPGLQGVLVDTAEGPRLLASDAVPLYECIEGLGQGIYGISSLCDDLRAFTRTFDQMRELRKEGVEIIAGHDFLTLERFA
;
A
#
# COMPACT_ATOMS: atom_id res chain seq x y z
N MET A 1 -19.75 -2.11 -1.41
CA MET A 1 -19.78 -0.66 -1.10
C MET A 1 -19.08 -0.50 0.23
N TYR A 2 -17.83 -0.01 0.22
CA TYR A 2 -17.13 0.25 1.48
C TYR A 2 -17.77 1.48 2.13
N PRO A 3 -18.31 1.36 3.34
CA PRO A 3 -18.65 2.53 4.12
C PRO A 3 -17.32 3.15 4.56
N LEU A 4 -16.94 4.26 3.98
CA LEU A 4 -15.80 5.07 4.42
C LEU A 4 -16.31 6.28 5.23
N PRO A 5 -16.90 6.09 6.42
CA PRO A 5 -17.43 7.21 7.17
C PRO A 5 -16.34 8.18 7.63
N LYS A 6 -15.11 7.69 7.83
CA LYS A 6 -13.99 8.52 8.30
C LYS A 6 -13.38 9.41 7.22
N PHE A 7 -13.45 9.00 5.96
CA PHE A 7 -12.87 9.74 4.83
C PHE A 7 -13.91 10.52 4.02
N ARG A 8 -15.18 10.42 4.39
CA ARG A 8 -16.26 11.12 3.68
C ARG A 8 -15.99 12.63 3.58
N GLY A 9 -15.59 13.27 4.67
CA GLY A 9 -15.26 14.69 4.68
C GLY A 9 -14.02 15.02 3.85
N MET A 10 -13.05 14.12 3.78
CA MET A 10 -11.84 14.33 2.96
C MET A 10 -12.16 14.24 1.47
N TYR A 11 -13.03 13.31 1.07
CA TYR A 11 -13.53 13.27 -0.32
C TYR A 11 -14.46 14.45 -0.64
N GLU A 12 -15.25 14.91 0.31
CA GLU A 12 -16.10 16.08 0.17
C GLU A 12 -15.30 17.39 0.01
N THR A 13 -14.12 17.51 0.64
CA THR A 13 -13.21 18.66 0.46
C THR A 13 -12.52 18.69 -0.90
N PHE A 14 -12.39 17.54 -1.56
CA PHE A 14 -11.93 17.44 -2.95
C PHE A 14 -13.08 17.42 -3.96
N ASP A 15 -14.33 17.51 -3.49
CA ASP A 15 -15.51 17.48 -4.34
C ASP A 15 -15.66 18.78 -5.11
N THR A 16 -15.10 18.79 -6.30
CA THR A 16 -15.40 19.77 -7.34
C THR A 16 -16.72 19.45 -8.05
N GLY A 17 -17.55 18.57 -7.49
CA GLY A 17 -18.75 18.02 -8.15
C GLY A 17 -18.44 17.00 -9.25
N ALA A 18 -17.17 16.69 -9.48
CA ALA A 18 -16.77 15.72 -10.49
C ALA A 18 -16.66 14.31 -9.89
N ILE A 19 -17.43 13.38 -10.39
CA ILE A 19 -17.24 11.96 -10.09
C ILE A 19 -15.85 11.55 -10.58
N PRO A 20 -14.96 11.04 -9.70
CA PRO A 20 -13.63 10.59 -10.12
C PRO A 20 -13.73 9.62 -11.30
N PRO A 21 -12.77 9.66 -12.25
CA PRO A 21 -12.81 8.78 -13.42
C PRO A 21 -12.97 7.30 -13.10
N TRP A 22 -12.37 6.85 -11.98
CA TRP A 22 -12.45 5.47 -11.50
C TRP A 22 -13.83 5.09 -10.93
N ALA A 23 -14.62 6.04 -10.46
CA ALA A 23 -15.96 5.82 -9.91
C ALA A 23 -17.08 5.94 -10.96
N ARG A 24 -16.75 6.25 -12.21
CA ARG A 24 -17.75 6.37 -13.28
C ARG A 24 -18.38 5.02 -13.59
N GLN A 25 -19.68 5.00 -13.88
CA GLN A 25 -20.48 3.78 -14.08
C GLN A 25 -19.97 2.83 -15.19
N LYS A 26 -19.10 3.28 -16.08
CA LYS A 26 -18.52 2.46 -17.15
C LYS A 26 -17.30 1.66 -16.73
N THR A 27 -16.77 1.89 -15.53
CA THR A 27 -15.62 1.14 -15.01
C THR A 27 -16.06 -0.25 -14.58
N LYS A 28 -15.45 -1.27 -15.17
CA LYS A 28 -15.64 -2.66 -14.72
C LYS A 28 -14.70 -2.93 -13.55
N TRP A 29 -15.28 -3.11 -12.37
CA TRP A 29 -14.53 -3.43 -11.16
C TRP A 29 -14.40 -4.93 -11.00
N ARG A 30 -13.18 -5.38 -10.65
CA ARG A 30 -12.94 -6.70 -10.11
C ARG A 30 -12.54 -6.54 -8.65
N ILE A 31 -13.44 -6.91 -7.76
CA ILE A 31 -13.18 -6.90 -6.32
C ILE A 31 -12.31 -8.11 -5.98
N ILE A 32 -11.22 -7.86 -5.26
CA ILE A 32 -10.29 -8.87 -4.79
C ILE A 32 -10.30 -8.82 -3.26
N ASP A 33 -10.45 -9.99 -2.65
CA ASP A 33 -10.38 -10.17 -1.20
C ASP A 33 -9.12 -11.00 -0.88
N GLY A 34 -8.21 -10.40 -0.09
CA GLY A 34 -6.93 -11.01 0.24
C GLY A 34 -5.87 -10.94 -0.86
N GLU A 35 -4.97 -11.92 -0.87
CA GLU A 35 -3.92 -12.04 -1.89
C GLU A 35 -4.47 -12.56 -3.21
N HIS A 36 -3.89 -12.08 -4.31
CA HIS A 36 -4.30 -12.49 -5.64
C HIS A 36 -3.16 -12.46 -6.64
N THR A 37 -2.97 -13.55 -7.37
CA THR A 37 -2.07 -13.57 -8.54
C THR A 37 -2.78 -12.95 -9.73
N LEU A 38 -2.27 -11.82 -10.20
CA LEU A 38 -2.83 -11.09 -11.33
C LEU A 38 -2.42 -11.74 -12.67
N CYS A 39 -1.15 -12.07 -12.77
CA CYS A 39 -0.51 -12.82 -13.87
C CYS A 39 0.83 -13.36 -13.37
N ASP A 40 1.56 -14.09 -14.23
CA ASP A 40 2.90 -14.58 -13.92
C ASP A 40 3.81 -13.41 -13.54
N GLY A 41 4.48 -13.51 -12.39
CA GLY A 41 5.38 -12.51 -11.87
C GLY A 41 4.70 -11.29 -11.22
N ILE A 42 3.35 -11.21 -11.15
CA ILE A 42 2.65 -10.11 -10.48
C ILE A 42 1.58 -10.64 -9.51
N ARG A 43 1.74 -10.30 -8.23
CA ARG A 43 0.80 -10.63 -7.16
C ARG A 43 0.34 -9.37 -6.43
N LEU A 44 -0.91 -9.37 -6.01
CA LEU A 44 -1.47 -8.36 -5.13
C LEU A 44 -1.45 -8.90 -3.70
N LEU A 45 -0.88 -8.14 -2.78
CA LEU A 45 -0.86 -8.46 -1.36
C LEU A 45 -1.78 -7.51 -0.62
N LEU A 46 -2.55 -8.02 0.33
CA LEU A 46 -3.35 -7.17 1.21
C LEU A 46 -2.43 -6.61 2.30
N LEU A 47 -2.37 -5.27 2.41
CA LEU A 47 -1.53 -4.52 3.36
C LEU A 47 -2.40 -3.58 4.22
N PRO A 48 -3.31 -4.10 5.04
CA PRO A 48 -4.27 -3.29 5.78
C PRO A 48 -3.60 -2.46 6.86
N GLY A 49 -4.25 -1.35 7.24
CA GLY A 49 -3.80 -0.50 8.34
C GLY A 49 -3.98 0.97 8.02
N HIS A 50 -3.36 1.48 6.97
CA HIS A 50 -3.65 2.81 6.45
C HIS A 50 -5.12 2.90 6.02
N THR A 51 -5.56 1.96 5.20
CA THR A 51 -6.97 1.64 4.94
C THR A 51 -7.21 0.14 5.03
N PRO A 52 -8.45 -0.33 5.24
CA PRO A 52 -8.76 -1.76 5.32
C PRO A 52 -8.47 -2.53 4.02
N GLY A 53 -8.58 -1.85 2.89
CA GLY A 53 -8.43 -2.43 1.56
C GLY A 53 -7.12 -2.07 0.85
N LEU A 54 -6.14 -1.52 1.55
CA LEU A 54 -4.86 -1.18 0.94
C LEU A 54 -4.18 -2.43 0.41
N GLN A 55 -3.69 -2.35 -0.83
CA GLN A 55 -2.97 -3.42 -1.50
C GLN A 55 -1.59 -2.94 -1.95
N GLY A 56 -0.60 -3.81 -1.83
CA GLY A 56 0.69 -3.67 -2.48
C GLY A 56 0.77 -4.56 -3.72
N VAL A 57 1.66 -4.20 -4.63
CA VAL A 57 1.93 -4.98 -5.84
C VAL A 57 3.32 -5.60 -5.71
N LEU A 58 3.37 -6.93 -5.60
CA LEU A 58 4.62 -7.68 -5.62
C LEU A 58 4.93 -8.09 -7.04
N VAL A 59 6.10 -7.68 -7.52
CA VAL A 59 6.55 -7.89 -8.90
C VAL A 59 7.86 -8.67 -8.89
N ASP A 60 7.94 -9.75 -9.64
CA ASP A 60 9.18 -10.46 -9.92
C ASP A 60 9.93 -9.69 -11.01
N THR A 61 11.13 -9.22 -10.72
CA THR A 61 11.99 -8.52 -11.69
C THR A 61 13.27 -9.30 -11.94
N ALA A 62 13.99 -8.95 -13.00
CA ALA A 62 15.29 -9.56 -13.30
C ALA A 62 16.33 -9.38 -12.18
N GLU A 63 16.15 -8.37 -11.34
CA GLU A 63 17.03 -8.03 -10.22
C GLU A 63 16.54 -8.57 -8.88
N GLY A 64 15.40 -9.29 -8.88
CA GLY A 64 14.75 -9.84 -7.71
C GLY A 64 13.33 -9.31 -7.49
N PRO A 65 12.61 -9.86 -6.52
CA PRO A 65 11.23 -9.46 -6.24
C PRO A 65 11.16 -8.07 -5.57
N ARG A 66 10.19 -7.27 -6.00
CA ARG A 66 9.92 -5.92 -5.49
C ARG A 66 8.47 -5.75 -5.08
N LEU A 67 8.24 -5.18 -3.90
CA LEU A 67 6.91 -4.83 -3.40
C LEU A 67 6.69 -3.32 -3.48
N LEU A 68 5.79 -2.89 -4.34
CA LEU A 68 5.29 -1.52 -4.37
C LEU A 68 4.29 -1.36 -3.22
N ALA A 69 4.73 -0.76 -2.11
CA ALA A 69 3.99 -0.78 -0.85
C ALA A 69 2.98 0.35 -0.69
N SER A 70 2.99 1.37 -1.58
CA SER A 70 2.07 2.52 -1.51
C SER A 70 2.05 3.15 -0.10
N ASP A 71 0.88 3.53 0.40
CA ASP A 71 0.70 4.17 1.72
C ASP A 71 0.95 3.22 2.92
N ALA A 72 1.19 1.92 2.68
CA ALA A 72 1.67 1.03 3.74
C ALA A 72 3.09 1.40 4.21
N VAL A 73 3.91 1.97 3.30
CA VAL A 73 5.24 2.48 3.60
C VAL A 73 5.42 3.82 2.91
N PRO A 74 5.07 4.93 3.57
CA PRO A 74 5.22 6.26 2.97
C PRO A 74 6.69 6.61 2.67
N LEU A 75 7.59 6.38 3.61
CA LEU A 75 9.01 6.74 3.52
C LEU A 75 9.89 5.54 3.86
N TYR A 76 11.09 5.46 3.29
CA TYR A 76 12.06 4.40 3.62
C TYR A 76 12.45 4.40 5.09
N GLU A 77 12.50 5.55 5.76
CA GLU A 77 12.74 5.66 7.19
C GLU A 77 11.71 4.86 8.02
N CYS A 78 10.48 4.73 7.53
CA CYS A 78 9.46 3.90 8.18
C CYS A 78 9.86 2.43 8.24
N ILE A 79 10.63 1.95 7.25
CA ILE A 79 11.13 0.58 7.19
C ILE A 79 12.47 0.45 7.94
N GLU A 80 13.36 1.41 7.76
CA GLU A 80 14.72 1.37 8.32
C GLU A 80 14.71 1.51 9.84
N GLY A 81 13.83 2.33 10.39
CA GLY A 81 13.59 2.45 11.82
C GLY A 81 13.11 1.14 12.48
N LEU A 82 12.68 0.16 11.69
CA LEU A 82 12.21 -1.15 12.14
C LEU A 82 13.27 -2.01 12.83
N GLY A 83 14.57 -1.74 12.60
CA GLY A 83 15.66 -2.43 13.26
C GLY A 83 15.65 -2.27 14.79
N GLN A 84 14.98 -1.24 15.31
CA GLN A 84 14.85 -0.95 16.75
C GLN A 84 13.46 -1.29 17.31
N GLY A 85 12.59 -1.96 16.53
CA GLY A 85 11.22 -2.29 16.96
C GLY A 85 10.25 -1.10 16.95
N ILE A 86 10.69 0.06 16.44
CA ILE A 86 9.85 1.24 16.28
C ILE A 86 9.39 1.27 14.82
N TYR A 87 8.07 1.16 14.62
CA TYR A 87 7.47 1.33 13.31
C TYR A 87 7.18 2.81 13.05
N GLY A 88 7.64 3.35 11.96
CA GLY A 88 7.27 4.69 11.48
C GLY A 88 5.85 4.68 10.92
N ILE A 89 4.86 4.38 11.77
CA ILE A 89 3.46 4.32 11.34
C ILE A 89 2.98 5.74 11.02
N SER A 90 2.40 5.91 9.84
CA SER A 90 1.74 7.15 9.45
C SER A 90 0.63 7.49 10.44
N SER A 91 0.50 8.78 10.80
CA SER A 91 -0.63 9.29 11.57
C SER A 91 -1.99 9.10 10.87
N LEU A 92 -1.96 8.91 9.55
CA LEU A 92 -3.10 8.53 8.73
C LEU A 92 -3.25 7.01 8.74
N CYS A 93 -3.87 6.49 9.80
CA CYS A 93 -4.02 5.07 10.03
C CYS A 93 -5.46 4.77 10.49
N ASP A 94 -6.14 3.85 9.80
CA ASP A 94 -7.49 3.42 10.16
C ASP A 94 -7.47 2.36 11.27
N ASP A 95 -6.53 1.39 11.18
CA ASP A 95 -6.33 0.33 12.17
C ASP A 95 -4.85 0.12 12.47
N LEU A 96 -4.42 0.59 13.65
CA LEU A 96 -3.03 0.47 14.10
C LEU A 96 -2.57 -0.99 14.25
N ARG A 97 -3.45 -1.89 14.71
CA ARG A 97 -3.11 -3.30 14.89
C ARG A 97 -2.94 -4.01 13.55
N ALA A 98 -3.82 -3.70 12.59
CA ALA A 98 -3.67 -4.21 11.24
C ALA A 98 -2.38 -3.68 10.61
N PHE A 99 -2.07 -2.40 10.80
CA PHE A 99 -0.86 -1.79 10.27
C PHE A 99 0.42 -2.42 10.85
N THR A 100 0.44 -2.72 12.16
CA THR A 100 1.55 -3.43 12.78
C THR A 100 1.77 -4.81 12.13
N ARG A 101 0.69 -5.58 11.89
CA ARG A 101 0.78 -6.89 11.20
C ARG A 101 1.29 -6.75 9.77
N THR A 102 0.88 -5.71 9.06
CA THR A 102 1.38 -5.39 7.72
C THR A 102 2.89 -5.12 7.74
N PHE A 103 3.39 -4.39 8.73
CA PHE A 103 4.83 -4.21 8.90
C PHE A 103 5.56 -5.52 9.21
N ASP A 104 5.00 -6.39 10.05
CA ASP A 104 5.58 -7.70 10.31
C ASP A 104 5.64 -8.55 9.03
N GLN A 105 4.58 -8.55 8.21
CA GLN A 105 4.56 -9.21 6.91
C GLN A 105 5.68 -8.67 5.99
N MET A 106 5.81 -7.36 5.86
CA MET A 106 6.86 -6.75 5.05
C MET A 106 8.26 -7.05 5.56
N ARG A 107 8.44 -7.18 6.88
CA ARG A 107 9.70 -7.57 7.48
C ARG A 107 10.09 -9.00 7.09
N GLU A 108 9.15 -9.94 7.08
CA GLU A 108 9.41 -11.31 6.63
C GLU A 108 9.75 -11.33 5.12
N LEU A 109 9.00 -10.61 4.28
CA LEU A 109 9.31 -10.47 2.85
C LEU A 109 10.72 -9.92 2.61
N ARG A 110 11.18 -8.95 3.41
CA ARG A 110 12.57 -8.45 3.32
C ARG A 110 13.61 -9.52 3.64
N LYS A 111 13.36 -10.39 4.63
CA LYS A 111 14.25 -11.52 4.93
C LYS A 111 14.32 -12.52 3.78
N GLU A 112 13.25 -12.65 3.01
CA GLU A 112 13.17 -13.47 1.79
C GLU A 112 13.81 -12.78 0.56
N GLY A 113 14.36 -11.58 0.74
CA GLY A 113 15.04 -10.84 -0.33
C GLY A 113 14.14 -9.92 -1.14
N VAL A 114 12.90 -9.67 -0.69
CA VAL A 114 12.01 -8.72 -1.36
C VAL A 114 12.44 -7.28 -1.07
N GLU A 115 12.68 -6.49 -2.11
CA GLU A 115 12.88 -5.05 -1.99
C GLU A 115 11.54 -4.33 -1.81
N ILE A 116 11.39 -3.56 -0.72
CA ILE A 116 10.19 -2.76 -0.47
C ILE A 116 10.37 -1.37 -1.05
N ILE A 117 9.44 -0.96 -1.91
CA ILE A 117 9.44 0.37 -2.56
C ILE A 117 8.45 1.26 -1.83
N ALA A 118 8.96 2.36 -1.25
CA ALA A 118 8.16 3.34 -0.52
C ALA A 118 7.29 4.18 -1.48
N GLY A 119 6.07 4.53 -1.02
CA GLY A 119 5.08 5.19 -1.88
C GLY A 119 5.31 6.68 -2.09
N HIS A 120 5.87 7.39 -1.11
CA HIS A 120 5.98 8.86 -1.09
C HIS A 120 7.39 9.38 -0.87
N ASP A 121 8.40 8.52 -0.98
CA ASP A 121 9.79 8.91 -0.77
C ASP A 121 10.44 9.43 -2.06
N PHE A 122 11.11 10.57 -1.99
CA PHE A 122 11.85 11.11 -3.13
C PHE A 122 12.96 10.19 -3.60
N LEU A 123 13.57 9.41 -2.71
CA LEU A 123 14.56 8.40 -3.06
C LEU A 123 14.01 7.34 -4.01
N THR A 124 12.70 7.09 -3.99
CA THR A 124 12.05 6.20 -4.97
C THR A 124 12.22 6.72 -6.39
N LEU A 125 12.04 8.03 -6.60
CA LEU A 125 12.23 8.65 -7.91
C LEU A 125 13.70 8.61 -8.33
N GLU A 126 14.63 8.88 -7.42
CA GLU A 126 16.08 8.84 -7.71
C GLU A 126 16.57 7.44 -8.08
N ARG A 127 15.98 6.40 -7.50
CA ARG A 127 16.39 5.00 -7.71
C ARG A 127 15.77 4.35 -8.94
N PHE A 128 14.58 4.79 -9.37
CA PHE A 128 13.78 4.13 -10.39
C PHE A 128 13.29 5.04 -11.53
N ALA A 129 13.78 6.30 -11.60
CA ALA A 129 13.45 7.23 -12.68
C ALA A 129 14.34 7.05 -13.91
#